data_ab3845be31e983091ff3746fdc48c9f6
#
_entry.id   ab3845be31e983091ff3746fdc48c9f6
#
_cell.length_a   1.000
_cell.length_b   1.000
_cell.length_c   1.000
_cell.angle_alpha   90.00
_cell.angle_beta   90.00
_cell.angle_gamma   90.00
#
_symmetry.space_group_name_H-M   'P 1'
#
loop_
_entity.id
_entity.type
_entity.pdbx_description
1 polymer ?
#
loop_
_entity_poly.entity_id
_entity_poly.type
_entity_poly.pdbx_seq_one_letter_code
_entity_poly.pdbx_strand_id
1 'polypeptide(L)'
;MNTTMNLSLRPFFILFAMLAWLALPEAQAQRNRRGTSKELGVQLGTAWYVGDLNPGNMFRSVSHVTRGGFYRHNLNTRWSFRGQYLQGRIEAWDADHPNGWQQNRNLHFRNQINEYSLATELNFRDHAVGNPKRQLVPFLFAGFAVYTHDPEGQDVYGNWQPLQPMGTEGQGWFEDVPNYLTWGVAVPYGLGWKGNLGSGMTFQFEWGARKTWTDYLDDVSTVYMNPSRLREARGQIAVQFADRSLDNLPASQSLEGLQRGDPGRNDRYGYFLFSLGFRVSKKATTCWEQ
;
A
#
# COMPACT_ATOMS: atom_id res chain seq x y z
N MET A 1 -13.81 22.34 26.85
CA MET A 1 -13.34 21.19 27.67
C MET A 1 -12.37 20.42 26.81
N ASN A 2 -11.06 20.65 27.03
CA ASN A 2 -10.00 20.06 26.19
C ASN A 2 -9.77 18.60 26.58
N THR A 3 -10.12 17.68 25.72
CA THR A 3 -9.73 16.27 25.88
C THR A 3 -8.49 16.01 25.03
N THR A 4 -7.33 16.11 25.65
CA THR A 4 -6.05 15.71 25.05
C THR A 4 -6.02 14.20 24.89
N MET A 5 -6.04 13.72 23.65
CA MET A 5 -5.83 12.33 23.30
C MET A 5 -4.36 11.96 23.56
N ASN A 6 -4.08 11.37 24.73
CA ASN A 6 -2.81 10.74 25.04
C ASN A 6 -2.68 9.43 24.26
N LEU A 7 -2.17 9.50 23.03
CA LEU A 7 -1.69 8.31 22.33
C LEU A 7 -0.46 7.79 23.08
N SER A 8 -0.61 6.69 23.83
CA SER A 8 0.51 6.02 24.47
C SER A 8 1.36 5.33 23.40
N LEU A 9 2.37 6.01 22.91
CA LEU A 9 3.44 5.48 22.04
C LEU A 9 4.31 4.39 22.72
N ARG A 10 4.08 4.16 24.01
CA ARG A 10 4.87 3.22 24.86
C ARG A 10 4.92 1.77 24.36
N PRO A 11 3.80 1.12 23.90
CA PRO A 11 3.89 -0.28 23.48
C PRO A 11 4.66 -0.46 22.16
N PHE A 12 4.64 0.53 21.26
CA PHE A 12 5.38 0.48 19.99
C PHE A 12 6.90 0.63 20.20
N PHE A 13 7.32 1.49 21.10
CA PHE A 13 8.74 1.63 21.46
C PHE A 13 9.29 0.39 22.16
N ILE A 14 8.49 -0.26 23.00
CA ILE A 14 8.90 -1.50 23.69
C ILE A 14 9.02 -2.66 22.70
N LEU A 15 8.10 -2.78 21.75
CA LEU A 15 8.17 -3.81 20.71
C LEU A 15 9.35 -3.59 19.76
N PHE A 16 9.62 -2.34 19.39
CA PHE A 16 10.78 -1.98 18.56
C PHE A 16 12.10 -2.18 19.30
N ALA A 17 12.16 -1.85 20.58
CA ALA A 17 13.33 -2.10 21.43
C ALA A 17 13.58 -3.60 21.68
N MET A 18 12.52 -4.42 21.87
CA MET A 18 12.63 -5.88 21.94
C MET A 18 13.11 -6.49 20.62
N LEU A 19 12.59 -6.04 19.48
CA LEU A 19 13.06 -6.48 18.16
C LEU A 19 14.50 -6.04 17.89
N ALA A 20 14.90 -4.85 18.33
CA ALA A 20 16.29 -4.38 18.26
C ALA A 20 17.22 -5.16 19.19
N TRP A 21 16.75 -5.55 20.36
CA TRP A 21 17.53 -6.36 21.33
C TRP A 21 17.71 -7.81 20.87
N LEU A 22 16.73 -8.39 20.19
CA LEU A 22 16.85 -9.70 19.52
C LEU A 22 17.76 -9.65 18.28
N ALA A 23 18.07 -8.47 17.77
CA ALA A 23 18.96 -8.25 16.63
C ALA A 23 20.41 -7.96 17.02
N LEU A 24 20.74 -7.86 18.33
CA LEU A 24 22.13 -7.72 18.75
C LEU A 24 22.85 -9.06 18.50
N PRO A 25 23.76 -9.15 17.53
CA PRO A 25 24.52 -10.36 17.30
C PRO A 25 25.54 -10.51 18.43
N GLU A 26 25.33 -11.49 19.29
CA GLU A 26 26.43 -12.01 20.06
C GLU A 26 27.59 -12.38 19.12
N ALA A 27 28.80 -12.01 19.48
CA ALA A 27 30.02 -12.06 18.71
C ALA A 27 30.33 -13.39 17.98
N GLN A 28 29.62 -13.69 16.90
CA GLN A 28 29.99 -14.71 15.90
C GLN A 28 30.44 -14.05 14.58
N ALA A 29 31.18 -12.97 14.68
CA ALA A 29 31.58 -12.10 13.56
C ALA A 29 32.36 -12.82 12.45
N GLN A 30 32.99 -13.98 12.70
CA GLN A 30 33.76 -14.70 11.70
C GLN A 30 32.97 -15.75 10.89
N ARG A 31 31.83 -16.24 11.39
CA ARG A 31 31.02 -17.25 10.70
C ARG A 31 30.03 -16.67 9.69
N ASN A 32 29.74 -15.38 9.77
CA ASN A 32 28.63 -14.73 9.08
C ASN A 32 28.95 -14.03 7.74
N ARG A 33 30.17 -14.12 7.22
CA ARG A 33 30.48 -13.60 5.85
C ARG A 33 29.94 -14.48 4.72
N ARG A 34 29.42 -15.68 5.03
CA ARG A 34 28.77 -16.53 4.01
C ARG A 34 27.41 -15.95 3.67
N GLY A 35 27.23 -15.51 2.42
CA GLY A 35 25.95 -15.05 1.89
C GLY A 35 25.80 -13.54 1.72
N THR A 36 26.77 -12.73 2.18
CA THR A 36 26.73 -11.28 1.93
C THR A 36 26.77 -11.00 0.43
N SER A 37 25.79 -10.25 -0.04
CA SER A 37 25.71 -9.86 -1.47
C SER A 37 24.83 -8.63 -1.61
N LYS A 38 24.97 -7.95 -2.74
CA LYS A 38 24.14 -6.81 -3.13
C LYS A 38 23.45 -7.16 -4.42
N GLU A 39 22.17 -6.81 -4.51
CA GLU A 39 21.32 -7.06 -5.67
C GLU A 39 20.62 -5.76 -6.10
N LEU A 40 20.53 -5.56 -7.41
CA LEU A 40 19.59 -4.64 -8.03
C LEU A 40 18.57 -5.46 -8.80
N GLY A 41 17.33 -5.04 -8.82
CA GLY A 41 16.31 -5.79 -9.52
C GLY A 41 15.13 -4.97 -9.95
N VAL A 42 14.31 -5.61 -10.77
CA VAL A 42 13.04 -5.08 -11.28
C VAL A 42 11.88 -5.88 -10.72
N GLN A 43 10.74 -5.24 -10.61
CA GLN A 43 9.51 -5.81 -10.05
C GLN A 43 8.35 -5.55 -11.00
N LEU A 44 7.50 -6.56 -11.17
CA LEU A 44 6.27 -6.49 -11.95
C LEU A 44 5.19 -7.27 -11.21
N GLY A 45 3.96 -6.76 -11.24
CA GLY A 45 2.86 -7.44 -10.57
C GLY A 45 1.56 -6.70 -10.66
N THR A 46 0.72 -6.86 -9.64
CA THR A 46 -0.58 -6.22 -9.53
C THR A 46 -0.79 -5.61 -8.17
N ALA A 47 -1.55 -4.51 -8.12
CA ALA A 47 -2.02 -3.90 -6.89
C ALA A 47 -3.42 -4.41 -6.53
N TRP A 48 -3.74 -4.40 -5.24
CA TRP A 48 -5.07 -4.66 -4.71
C TRP A 48 -5.42 -3.63 -3.63
N TYR A 49 -6.71 -3.46 -3.39
CA TYR A 49 -7.25 -2.49 -2.45
C TYR A 49 -8.36 -3.12 -1.61
N VAL A 50 -8.44 -2.68 -0.34
CA VAL A 50 -9.52 -2.97 0.60
C VAL A 50 -9.85 -1.71 1.37
N GLY A 51 -11.07 -1.24 1.27
CA GLY A 51 -11.61 -0.04 1.91
C GLY A 51 -13.12 0.07 1.65
N ASP A 52 -13.67 1.27 1.63
CA ASP A 52 -15.12 1.49 1.57
C ASP A 52 -15.80 1.04 0.29
N LEU A 53 -15.11 1.13 -0.86
CA LEU A 53 -15.63 0.65 -2.13
C LEU A 53 -15.37 -0.84 -2.36
N ASN A 54 -14.48 -1.47 -1.58
CA ASN A 54 -14.20 -2.90 -1.66
C ASN A 54 -13.95 -3.50 -0.27
N PRO A 55 -14.95 -3.57 0.61
CA PRO A 55 -14.80 -4.08 1.96
C PRO A 55 -14.53 -5.60 1.96
N GLY A 56 -13.34 -5.98 2.43
CA GLY A 56 -13.03 -7.36 2.82
C GLY A 56 -12.57 -8.33 1.73
N ASN A 57 -12.51 -7.94 0.44
CA ASN A 57 -12.08 -8.87 -0.61
C ASN A 57 -11.02 -8.29 -1.56
N MET A 58 -9.75 -8.57 -1.31
CA MET A 58 -8.63 -8.09 -2.11
C MET A 58 -8.65 -8.55 -3.58
N PHE A 59 -9.43 -9.59 -3.93
CA PHE A 59 -9.50 -10.12 -5.29
C PHE A 59 -10.60 -9.48 -6.15
N ARG A 60 -11.42 -8.60 -5.55
CA ARG A 60 -12.49 -7.90 -6.27
C ARG A 60 -12.05 -6.57 -6.88
N SER A 61 -11.01 -5.96 -6.31
CA SER A 61 -10.48 -4.73 -6.90
C SER A 61 -9.96 -4.99 -8.31
N VAL A 62 -10.18 -4.04 -9.20
CA VAL A 62 -9.63 -4.12 -10.56
C VAL A 62 -8.11 -4.14 -10.46
N SER A 63 -7.51 -5.20 -11.00
CA SER A 63 -6.05 -5.40 -10.92
C SER A 63 -5.33 -4.65 -12.02
N HIS A 64 -4.54 -3.66 -11.64
CA HIS A 64 -3.68 -2.93 -12.57
C HIS A 64 -2.23 -3.35 -12.43
N VAL A 65 -1.50 -3.22 -13.52
CA VAL A 65 -0.06 -3.52 -13.56
C VAL A 65 0.69 -2.60 -12.58
N THR A 66 1.45 -3.21 -11.70
CA THR A 66 2.41 -2.56 -10.81
C THR A 66 3.81 -2.84 -11.31
N ARG A 67 4.65 -1.83 -11.29
CA ARG A 67 6.05 -1.90 -11.72
C ARG A 67 6.96 -1.19 -10.74
N GLY A 68 8.20 -1.62 -10.67
CA GLY A 68 9.17 -0.98 -9.80
C GLY A 68 10.55 -1.56 -9.88
N GLY A 69 11.38 -1.14 -8.94
CA GLY A 69 12.74 -1.61 -8.80
C GLY A 69 13.17 -1.65 -7.34
N PHE A 70 14.16 -2.45 -7.06
CA PHE A 70 14.68 -2.59 -5.71
C PHE A 70 16.21 -2.70 -5.68
N TYR A 71 16.76 -2.27 -4.57
CA TYR A 71 18.10 -2.59 -4.13
C TYR A 71 18.00 -3.44 -2.87
N ARG A 72 18.68 -4.59 -2.86
CA ARG A 72 18.74 -5.47 -1.70
C ARG A 72 20.18 -5.65 -1.25
N HIS A 73 20.40 -5.50 0.05
CA HIS A 73 21.64 -5.83 0.73
C HIS A 73 21.43 -7.07 1.61
N ASN A 74 21.92 -8.21 1.16
CA ASN A 74 21.94 -9.43 1.98
C ASN A 74 23.08 -9.32 2.99
N LEU A 75 22.74 -9.20 4.27
CA LEU A 75 23.71 -9.15 5.37
C LEU A 75 24.33 -10.53 5.61
N ASN A 76 23.52 -11.56 5.49
CA ASN A 76 23.88 -12.96 5.61
C ASN A 76 22.85 -13.85 4.87
N THR A 77 22.85 -15.15 5.13
CA THR A 77 21.91 -16.08 4.49
C THR A 77 20.47 -15.95 4.99
N ARG A 78 20.24 -15.26 6.11
CA ARG A 78 18.93 -15.14 6.76
C ARG A 78 18.34 -13.74 6.68
N TRP A 79 19.15 -12.70 6.77
CA TRP A 79 18.70 -11.32 6.90
C TRP A 79 19.12 -10.48 5.69
N SER A 80 18.20 -9.68 5.20
CA SER A 80 18.44 -8.72 4.12
C SER A 80 17.71 -7.41 4.41
N PHE A 81 18.29 -6.31 3.95
CA PHE A 81 17.61 -5.02 3.83
C PHE A 81 17.28 -4.75 2.37
N ARG A 82 16.05 -4.29 2.12
CA ARG A 82 15.57 -3.94 0.79
C ARG A 82 15.02 -2.53 0.78
N GLY A 83 15.60 -1.68 -0.08
CA GLY A 83 15.01 -0.41 -0.50
C GLY A 83 14.32 -0.61 -1.84
N GLN A 84 13.09 -0.11 -2.02
CA GLN A 84 12.35 -0.27 -3.28
C GLN A 84 11.52 0.96 -3.60
N TYR A 85 11.27 1.13 -4.90
CA TYR A 85 10.26 2.01 -5.46
C TYR A 85 9.24 1.19 -6.22
N LEU A 86 7.95 1.45 -5.97
CA LEU A 86 6.83 0.83 -6.66
C LEU A 86 5.87 1.90 -7.18
N GLN A 87 5.41 1.72 -8.39
CA GLN A 87 4.30 2.46 -8.97
C GLN A 87 3.19 1.47 -9.30
N GLY A 88 2.05 1.63 -8.66
CA GLY A 88 0.87 0.80 -8.86
C GLY A 88 -0.38 1.66 -8.95
N ARG A 89 -1.47 1.06 -9.44
CA ARG A 89 -2.79 1.67 -9.46
C ARG A 89 -3.78 0.76 -8.78
N ILE A 90 -4.58 1.32 -7.91
CA ILE A 90 -5.75 0.68 -7.29
C ILE A 90 -7.03 1.27 -7.88
N GLU A 91 -8.07 0.46 -7.98
CA GLU A 91 -9.36 0.87 -8.55
C GLU A 91 -10.46 -0.02 -7.97
N ALA A 92 -11.62 0.57 -7.69
CA ALA A 92 -12.81 -0.18 -7.31
C ALA A 92 -14.07 0.53 -7.81
N TRP A 93 -15.12 -0.28 -8.04
CA TRP A 93 -16.43 0.16 -8.50
C TRP A 93 -17.50 -0.45 -7.62
N ASP A 94 -18.36 0.38 -7.05
CA ASP A 94 -19.51 -0.07 -6.28
C ASP A 94 -20.49 -0.90 -7.12
N ALA A 95 -20.59 -0.59 -8.40
CA ALA A 95 -21.43 -1.33 -9.36
C ALA A 95 -21.08 -2.83 -9.43
N ASP A 96 -19.81 -3.19 -9.19
CA ASP A 96 -19.32 -4.57 -9.22
C ASP A 96 -19.52 -5.29 -7.87
N HIS A 97 -20.04 -4.60 -6.86
CA HIS A 97 -20.22 -5.17 -5.54
C HIS A 97 -21.53 -5.99 -5.46
N PRO A 98 -21.55 -7.16 -4.77
CA PRO A 98 -22.77 -7.98 -4.66
C PRO A 98 -23.82 -7.40 -3.72
N ASN A 99 -23.48 -6.39 -2.91
CA ASN A 99 -24.41 -5.76 -1.98
C ASN A 99 -25.17 -4.63 -2.68
N GLY A 100 -26.50 -4.69 -2.67
CA GLY A 100 -27.37 -3.72 -3.33
C GLY A 100 -27.22 -2.28 -2.81
N TRP A 101 -26.82 -2.10 -1.55
CA TRP A 101 -26.53 -0.76 -1.02
C TRP A 101 -25.37 -0.09 -1.76
N GLN A 102 -24.27 -0.81 -1.97
CA GLN A 102 -23.12 -0.28 -2.69
C GLN A 102 -23.42 -0.10 -4.18
N GLN A 103 -24.13 -1.05 -4.80
CA GLN A 103 -24.59 -0.88 -6.18
C GLN A 103 -25.45 0.38 -6.34
N ASN A 104 -26.30 0.68 -5.36
CA ASN A 104 -27.12 1.89 -5.37
C ASN A 104 -26.28 3.16 -5.15
N ARG A 105 -25.30 3.13 -4.25
CA ARG A 105 -24.34 4.23 -4.03
C ARG A 105 -23.55 4.57 -5.29
N ASN A 106 -23.17 3.56 -6.07
CA ASN A 106 -22.60 3.65 -7.41
C ASN A 106 -21.34 4.54 -7.52
N LEU A 107 -20.56 4.63 -6.47
CA LEU A 107 -19.29 5.33 -6.47
C LEU A 107 -18.21 4.49 -7.17
N HIS A 108 -17.20 5.14 -7.66
CA HIS A 108 -16.01 4.49 -8.19
C HIS A 108 -14.81 5.42 -8.07
N PHE A 109 -13.64 4.83 -8.02
CA PHE A 109 -12.40 5.56 -8.04
C PHE A 109 -11.30 4.75 -8.72
N ARG A 110 -10.28 5.46 -9.15
CA ARG A 110 -8.94 4.92 -9.39
C ARG A 110 -7.92 5.80 -8.68
N ASN A 111 -6.82 5.21 -8.23
CA ASN A 111 -5.80 5.94 -7.52
C ASN A 111 -4.41 5.40 -7.88
N GLN A 112 -3.53 6.28 -8.36
CA GLN A 112 -2.14 5.93 -8.65
C GLN A 112 -1.29 6.12 -7.40
N ILE A 113 -0.67 5.05 -6.94
CA ILE A 113 0.21 5.06 -5.77
C ILE A 113 1.66 4.96 -6.22
N ASN A 114 2.48 5.91 -5.75
CA ASN A 114 3.93 5.83 -5.87
C ASN A 114 4.50 5.62 -4.46
N GLU A 115 5.15 4.48 -4.23
CA GLU A 115 5.65 4.06 -2.92
C GLU A 115 7.17 3.98 -2.92
N TYR A 116 7.79 4.60 -1.91
CA TYR A 116 9.19 4.39 -1.54
C TYR A 116 9.22 3.66 -0.20
N SER A 117 9.86 2.49 -0.15
CA SER A 117 9.89 1.72 1.09
C SER A 117 11.25 1.13 1.40
N LEU A 118 11.47 0.96 2.71
CA LEU A 118 12.61 0.25 3.30
C LEU A 118 12.07 -0.92 4.11
N ALA A 119 12.50 -2.13 3.81
CA ALA A 119 12.05 -3.34 4.47
C ALA A 119 13.22 -4.21 4.91
N THR A 120 13.03 -4.90 6.02
CA THR A 120 13.86 -6.00 6.47
C THR A 120 13.21 -7.30 6.03
N GLU A 121 14.00 -8.22 5.47
CA GLU A 121 13.55 -9.55 5.08
C GLU A 121 14.22 -10.60 5.97
N LEU A 122 13.43 -11.57 6.41
CA LEU A 122 13.88 -12.75 7.16
C LEU A 122 13.60 -14.02 6.34
N ASN A 123 14.64 -14.69 5.94
CA ASN A 123 14.57 -15.97 5.25
C ASN A 123 14.40 -17.12 6.25
N PHE A 124 13.45 -18.01 6.04
CA PHE A 124 13.24 -19.20 6.90
C PHE A 124 14.29 -20.29 6.68
N ARG A 125 15.00 -20.24 5.56
CA ARG A 125 16.12 -21.12 5.23
C ARG A 125 17.29 -20.29 4.75
N ASP A 126 18.47 -20.89 4.73
CA ASP A 126 19.67 -20.23 4.23
C ASP A 126 19.55 -19.94 2.73
N HIS A 127 19.63 -18.66 2.39
CA HIS A 127 19.63 -18.17 1.02
C HIS A 127 20.92 -17.42 0.73
N ALA A 128 21.69 -17.92 -0.24
CA ALA A 128 22.88 -17.22 -0.75
C ALA A 128 22.74 -17.08 -2.27
N VAL A 129 22.90 -15.86 -2.76
CA VAL A 129 22.81 -15.56 -4.20
C VAL A 129 23.89 -16.32 -4.94
N GLY A 130 23.48 -17.09 -5.96
CA GLY A 130 24.38 -17.93 -6.77
C GLY A 130 24.74 -19.27 -6.14
N ASN A 131 24.06 -19.70 -5.10
CA ASN A 131 24.15 -21.07 -4.63
C ASN A 131 23.58 -22.00 -5.72
N PRO A 132 24.33 -23.03 -6.16
CA PRO A 132 23.88 -23.96 -7.21
C PRO A 132 22.68 -24.82 -6.76
N LYS A 133 22.46 -24.98 -5.45
CA LYS A 133 21.27 -25.63 -4.93
C LYS A 133 20.07 -24.71 -5.18
N ARG A 134 19.29 -25.03 -6.21
CA ARG A 134 18.04 -24.31 -6.55
C ARG A 134 16.98 -24.63 -5.50
N GLN A 135 17.04 -23.96 -4.36
CA GLN A 135 16.05 -24.09 -3.30
C GLN A 135 15.14 -22.89 -3.33
N LEU A 136 13.85 -23.16 -3.25
CA LEU A 136 12.85 -22.14 -2.97
C LEU A 136 12.87 -21.86 -1.48
N VAL A 137 13.10 -20.60 -1.11
CA VAL A 137 13.24 -20.17 0.27
C VAL A 137 12.09 -19.24 0.62
N PRO A 138 11.21 -19.64 1.55
CA PRO A 138 10.19 -18.73 2.06
C PRO A 138 10.83 -17.64 2.91
N PHE A 139 10.25 -16.45 2.86
CA PHE A 139 10.68 -15.31 3.66
C PHE A 139 9.48 -14.47 4.12
N LEU A 140 9.69 -13.73 5.21
CA LEU A 140 8.82 -12.65 5.66
C LEU A 140 9.52 -11.32 5.46
N PHE A 141 8.75 -10.28 5.32
CA PHE A 141 9.28 -8.92 5.35
C PHE A 141 8.36 -7.98 6.12
N ALA A 142 8.97 -6.96 6.70
CA ALA A 142 8.27 -5.83 7.28
C ALA A 142 9.16 -4.58 7.18
N GLY A 143 8.52 -3.39 7.15
CA GLY A 143 9.27 -2.18 6.96
C GLY A 143 8.47 -0.91 7.17
N PHE A 144 8.96 0.15 6.55
CA PHE A 144 8.36 1.48 6.54
C PHE A 144 8.28 1.99 5.10
N ALA A 145 7.20 2.67 4.76
CA ALA A 145 6.97 3.26 3.46
C ALA A 145 6.43 4.68 3.56
N VAL A 146 6.82 5.50 2.59
CA VAL A 146 6.18 6.78 2.28
C VAL A 146 5.57 6.63 0.89
N TYR A 147 4.33 7.07 0.73
CA TYR A 147 3.64 6.99 -0.55
C TYR A 147 2.95 8.29 -0.88
N THR A 148 2.79 8.54 -2.18
CA THR A 148 1.88 9.56 -2.72
C THR A 148 0.72 8.89 -3.41
N HIS A 149 -0.44 9.52 -3.37
CA HIS A 149 -1.67 9.05 -3.98
C HIS A 149 -2.50 10.23 -4.50
N ASP A 150 -3.32 9.98 -5.50
CA ASP A 150 -4.20 10.98 -6.10
C ASP A 150 -5.46 10.25 -6.59
N PRO A 151 -6.52 10.18 -5.75
CA PRO A 151 -7.77 9.53 -6.13
C PRO A 151 -8.49 10.34 -7.20
N GLU A 152 -8.90 9.64 -8.27
CA GLU A 152 -9.62 10.19 -9.39
C GLU A 152 -10.97 9.47 -9.56
N GLY A 153 -12.00 10.21 -9.94
CA GLY A 153 -13.30 9.70 -10.37
C GLY A 153 -13.54 9.98 -11.84
N GLN A 154 -14.37 9.17 -12.48
CA GLN A 154 -14.75 9.37 -13.89
C GLN A 154 -15.98 10.25 -13.99
N ASP A 155 -15.93 11.30 -14.81
CA ASP A 155 -17.08 12.17 -15.09
C ASP A 155 -18.10 11.49 -16.02
N VAL A 156 -19.22 12.16 -16.30
CA VAL A 156 -20.27 11.65 -17.17
C VAL A 156 -19.85 11.49 -18.64
N TYR A 157 -18.72 12.08 -19.02
CA TYR A 157 -18.14 11.98 -20.35
C TYR A 157 -17.03 10.91 -20.44
N GLY A 158 -16.74 10.24 -19.33
CA GLY A 158 -15.70 9.24 -19.26
C GLY A 158 -14.29 9.76 -18.95
N ASN A 159 -14.13 11.07 -18.63
CA ASN A 159 -12.83 11.64 -18.28
C ASN A 159 -12.57 11.48 -16.79
N TRP A 160 -11.33 11.16 -16.45
CA TRP A 160 -10.91 11.05 -15.06
C TRP A 160 -10.51 12.42 -14.50
N GLN A 161 -11.06 12.76 -13.34
CA GLN A 161 -10.87 14.01 -12.64
C GLN A 161 -10.36 13.74 -11.22
N PRO A 162 -9.42 14.55 -10.69
CA PRO A 162 -8.94 14.40 -9.32
C PRO A 162 -10.08 14.72 -8.33
N LEU A 163 -10.27 13.84 -7.34
CA LEU A 163 -11.37 13.95 -6.37
C LEU A 163 -11.02 14.88 -5.20
N GLN A 164 -9.77 14.86 -4.73
CA GLN A 164 -9.33 15.66 -3.60
C GLN A 164 -9.66 17.17 -3.75
N PRO A 165 -9.44 17.83 -4.91
CA PRO A 165 -9.83 19.22 -5.08
C PRO A 165 -11.36 19.45 -5.12
N MET A 166 -12.16 18.39 -5.39
CA MET A 166 -13.62 18.50 -5.43
C MET A 166 -14.21 18.62 -4.04
N GLY A 167 -13.56 18.04 -3.01
CA GLY A 167 -14.06 18.08 -1.64
C GLY A 167 -15.44 17.43 -1.51
N THR A 168 -15.57 16.19 -2.01
CA THR A 168 -16.85 15.46 -2.17
C THR A 168 -17.65 15.32 -0.86
N GLU A 169 -16.96 15.31 0.28
CA GLU A 169 -17.54 15.31 1.63
C GLU A 169 -17.35 16.67 2.35
N GLY A 170 -17.05 17.74 1.60
CA GLY A 170 -16.84 19.09 2.11
C GLY A 170 -15.42 19.38 2.58
N GLN A 171 -14.46 18.47 2.31
CA GLN A 171 -13.07 18.62 2.75
C GLN A 171 -12.44 19.91 2.21
N GLY A 172 -11.78 20.64 3.13
CA GLY A 172 -11.07 21.88 2.83
C GLY A 172 -11.95 23.10 2.56
N TRP A 173 -13.29 23.00 2.73
CA TRP A 173 -14.24 24.08 2.53
C TRP A 173 -15.01 24.46 3.78
N PHE A 174 -15.25 23.49 4.65
CA PHE A 174 -15.90 23.73 5.91
C PHE A 174 -14.85 23.67 7.01
N GLU A 175 -14.92 24.63 7.96
CA GLU A 175 -13.90 24.79 9.01
C GLU A 175 -13.67 23.51 9.82
N ASP A 176 -14.69 22.67 9.93
CA ASP A 176 -14.65 21.42 10.70
C ASP A 176 -14.17 20.19 9.88
N VAL A 177 -13.98 20.33 8.55
CA VAL A 177 -13.61 19.23 7.66
C VAL A 177 -12.30 19.55 6.93
N PRO A 178 -11.15 19.24 7.54
CA PRO A 178 -9.87 19.51 6.92
C PRO A 178 -9.67 18.69 5.63
N ASN A 179 -8.90 19.24 4.71
CA ASN A 179 -8.52 18.52 3.51
C ASN A 179 -7.58 17.37 3.86
N TYR A 180 -7.73 16.23 3.19
CA TYR A 180 -6.80 15.13 3.39
C TYR A 180 -5.52 15.32 2.57
N LEU A 181 -4.44 14.70 3.03
CA LEU A 181 -3.14 14.76 2.36
C LEU A 181 -3.07 13.72 1.24
N THR A 182 -2.49 14.11 0.10
CA THR A 182 -2.20 13.21 -1.03
C THR A 182 -0.88 12.45 -0.88
N TRP A 183 -0.33 12.41 0.31
CA TRP A 183 0.80 11.59 0.70
C TRP A 183 0.58 11.03 2.11
N GLY A 184 1.23 9.92 2.38
CA GLY A 184 1.10 9.28 3.68
C GLY A 184 2.26 8.34 3.99
N VAL A 185 2.19 7.77 5.18
CA VAL A 185 3.11 6.73 5.63
C VAL A 185 2.37 5.41 5.75
N ALA A 186 3.09 4.30 5.53
CA ALA A 186 2.53 2.97 5.67
C ALA A 186 3.54 2.01 6.30
N VAL A 187 3.03 0.94 6.88
CA VAL A 187 3.83 -0.23 7.28
C VAL A 187 3.60 -1.34 6.27
N PRO A 188 4.54 -1.57 5.33
CA PRO A 188 4.53 -2.73 4.48
C PRO A 188 4.89 -3.98 5.28
N TYR A 189 4.16 -5.06 5.07
CA TYR A 189 4.45 -6.37 5.60
C TYR A 189 3.92 -7.46 4.67
N GLY A 190 4.54 -8.63 4.73
CA GLY A 190 4.12 -9.71 3.86
C GLY A 190 5.05 -10.91 3.90
N LEU A 191 4.80 -11.80 2.97
CA LEU A 191 5.52 -13.05 2.82
C LEU A 191 5.80 -13.34 1.34
N GLY A 192 6.74 -14.22 1.09
CA GLY A 192 7.06 -14.61 -0.26
C GLY A 192 8.01 -15.80 -0.33
N TRP A 193 8.37 -16.11 -1.55
CA TRP A 193 9.36 -17.13 -1.87
C TRP A 193 10.39 -16.56 -2.81
N LYS A 194 11.64 -16.88 -2.59
CA LYS A 194 12.76 -16.49 -3.45
C LYS A 194 13.64 -17.68 -3.79
N GLY A 195 14.31 -17.60 -4.91
CA GLY A 195 15.22 -18.65 -5.37
C GLY A 195 16.28 -18.12 -6.33
N ASN A 196 17.25 -18.98 -6.66
CA ASN A 196 18.32 -18.67 -7.61
C ASN A 196 17.96 -19.19 -9.00
N LEU A 197 18.09 -18.36 -10.05
CA LEU A 197 18.00 -18.75 -11.46
C LEU A 197 19.37 -19.13 -12.04
N GLY A 198 20.44 -18.72 -11.39
CA GLY A 198 21.82 -18.97 -11.82
C GLY A 198 22.84 -18.38 -10.85
N SER A 199 24.07 -18.20 -11.31
CA SER A 199 25.19 -17.76 -10.48
C SER A 199 25.08 -16.33 -9.96
N GLY A 200 24.24 -15.49 -10.56
CA GLY A 200 24.08 -14.08 -10.19
C GLY A 200 22.66 -13.56 -10.29
N MET A 201 21.70 -14.42 -10.63
CA MET A 201 20.28 -14.03 -10.77
C MET A 201 19.42 -14.69 -9.71
N THR A 202 18.47 -13.93 -9.18
CA THR A 202 17.45 -14.38 -8.23
C THR A 202 16.06 -14.06 -8.78
N PHE A 203 15.08 -14.85 -8.38
CA PHE A 203 13.69 -14.55 -8.60
C PHE A 203 12.95 -14.54 -7.25
N GLN A 204 11.83 -13.84 -7.19
CA GLN A 204 11.03 -13.74 -5.99
C GLN A 204 9.56 -13.55 -6.36
N PHE A 205 8.69 -14.23 -5.63
CA PHE A 205 7.25 -13.97 -5.58
C PHE A 205 6.91 -13.46 -4.19
N GLU A 206 6.15 -12.40 -4.11
CA GLU A 206 5.69 -11.88 -2.82
C GLU A 206 4.24 -11.41 -2.86
N TRP A 207 3.58 -11.60 -1.74
CA TRP A 207 2.35 -10.95 -1.38
C TRP A 207 2.64 -10.04 -0.20
N GLY A 208 2.20 -8.78 -0.29
CA GLY A 208 2.41 -7.81 0.77
C GLY A 208 1.26 -6.84 0.90
N ALA A 209 0.87 -6.59 2.14
CA ALA A 209 -0.10 -5.59 2.55
C ALA A 209 0.60 -4.34 3.08
N ARG A 210 -0.10 -3.21 3.02
CA ARG A 210 0.30 -1.93 3.58
C ARG A 210 -0.78 -1.47 4.54
N LYS A 211 -0.42 -1.39 5.81
CA LYS A 211 -1.27 -0.72 6.79
C LYS A 211 -1.05 0.79 6.66
N THR A 212 -2.10 1.50 6.32
CA THR A 212 -2.14 2.96 6.26
C THR A 212 -2.85 3.53 7.49
N TRP A 213 -2.87 4.85 7.60
CA TRP A 213 -3.63 5.61 8.61
C TRP A 213 -4.54 6.65 7.96
N THR A 214 -4.87 6.45 6.70
CA THR A 214 -5.86 7.24 5.96
C THR A 214 -7.05 6.39 5.58
N ASP A 215 -8.18 7.05 5.45
CA ASP A 215 -9.46 6.52 4.98
C ASP A 215 -9.89 7.23 3.68
N TYR A 216 -8.92 7.84 2.99
CA TYR A 216 -9.17 8.62 1.77
C TYR A 216 -8.32 8.14 0.59
N LEU A 217 -7.99 6.84 0.53
CA LEU A 217 -7.38 6.29 -0.69
C LEU A 217 -8.40 6.25 -1.84
N ASP A 218 -9.69 6.18 -1.50
CA ASP A 218 -10.81 6.13 -2.45
C ASP A 218 -11.69 7.40 -2.44
N ASP A 219 -11.30 8.44 -1.66
CA ASP A 219 -12.07 9.68 -1.45
C ASP A 219 -13.41 9.48 -0.72
N VAL A 220 -13.57 8.37 0.01
CA VAL A 220 -14.80 8.03 0.74
C VAL A 220 -14.48 7.70 2.19
N SER A 221 -15.15 8.37 3.13
CA SER A 221 -14.89 8.15 4.56
C SER A 221 -16.13 8.38 5.44
N THR A 222 -16.89 9.46 5.24
CA THR A 222 -17.83 9.96 6.24
C THR A 222 -19.28 9.92 5.76
N VAL A 223 -19.88 11.09 5.55
CA VAL A 223 -21.30 11.26 5.24
C VAL A 223 -21.48 12.10 3.98
N TYR A 224 -22.65 11.98 3.38
CA TYR A 224 -23.02 12.84 2.25
C TYR A 224 -23.18 14.29 2.71
N MET A 225 -22.59 15.20 1.93
CA MET A 225 -22.69 16.63 2.12
C MET A 225 -23.99 17.19 1.51
N ASN A 226 -24.45 18.33 2.04
CA ASN A 226 -25.55 19.05 1.43
C ASN A 226 -25.22 19.46 -0.02
N PRO A 227 -25.99 18.99 -1.02
CA PRO A 227 -25.65 19.24 -2.43
C PRO A 227 -25.75 20.72 -2.82
N SER A 228 -26.61 21.50 -2.19
CA SER A 228 -26.73 22.95 -2.47
C SER A 228 -25.52 23.72 -1.97
N ARG A 229 -25.06 23.40 -0.75
CA ARG A 229 -23.85 23.98 -0.17
C ARG A 229 -22.60 23.58 -0.97
N LEU A 230 -22.51 22.31 -1.37
CA LEU A 230 -21.38 21.82 -2.17
C LEU A 230 -21.36 22.48 -3.57
N ARG A 231 -22.53 22.66 -4.18
CA ARG A 231 -22.66 23.37 -5.47
C ARG A 231 -22.22 24.84 -5.37
N GLU A 232 -22.61 25.52 -4.31
CA GLU A 232 -22.21 26.91 -4.06
C GLU A 232 -20.70 27.03 -3.86
N ALA A 233 -20.09 26.09 -3.14
CA ALA A 233 -18.66 26.11 -2.82
C ALA A 233 -17.78 25.64 -4.00
N ARG A 234 -18.20 24.59 -4.74
CA ARG A 234 -17.36 23.87 -5.72
C ARG A 234 -17.99 23.67 -7.10
N GLY A 235 -19.22 24.12 -7.28
CA GLY A 235 -19.94 23.96 -8.54
C GLY A 235 -20.61 22.59 -8.72
N GLN A 236 -21.31 22.45 -9.83
CA GLN A 236 -22.13 21.27 -10.12
C GLN A 236 -21.31 19.98 -10.26
N ILE A 237 -20.07 20.08 -10.72
CA ILE A 237 -19.21 18.91 -10.93
C ILE A 237 -18.88 18.19 -9.61
N ALA A 238 -18.61 18.94 -8.55
CA ALA A 238 -18.37 18.35 -7.22
C ALA A 238 -19.58 17.58 -6.70
N VAL A 239 -20.79 18.09 -6.92
CA VAL A 239 -22.03 17.40 -6.55
C VAL A 239 -22.17 16.07 -7.30
N GLN A 240 -21.80 16.02 -8.58
CA GLN A 240 -21.85 14.79 -9.38
C GLN A 240 -20.85 13.72 -8.90
N PHE A 241 -19.72 14.12 -8.32
CA PHE A 241 -18.77 13.18 -7.74
C PHE A 241 -19.11 12.79 -6.30
N ALA A 242 -19.76 13.68 -5.55
CA ALA A 242 -20.18 13.42 -4.18
C ALA A 242 -21.31 12.39 -4.09
N ASP A 243 -22.29 12.48 -4.99
CA ASP A 243 -23.47 11.62 -5.03
C ASP A 243 -23.70 11.08 -6.46
N ARG A 244 -23.63 9.77 -6.59
CA ARG A 244 -23.84 9.01 -7.84
C ARG A 244 -24.93 7.97 -7.70
N SER A 245 -25.71 8.06 -6.62
CA SER A 245 -26.76 7.10 -6.33
C SER A 245 -27.74 6.93 -7.49
N LEU A 246 -28.16 5.70 -7.72
CA LEU A 246 -29.10 5.34 -8.78
C LEU A 246 -30.53 5.69 -8.42
N ASP A 247 -30.83 5.86 -7.13
CA ASP A 247 -32.12 6.31 -6.67
C ASP A 247 -32.31 7.78 -7.05
N ASN A 248 -33.20 8.00 -8.00
CA ASN A 248 -33.68 9.35 -8.33
C ASN A 248 -34.56 9.87 -7.21
N LEU A 249 -33.95 10.21 -6.08
CA LEU A 249 -34.65 10.82 -4.97
C LEU A 249 -35.23 12.18 -5.41
N PRO A 250 -36.49 12.51 -5.03
CA PRO A 250 -37.05 13.83 -5.26
C PRO A 250 -36.09 14.88 -4.68
N ALA A 251 -35.99 16.04 -5.29
CA ALA A 251 -35.13 17.14 -4.83
C ALA A 251 -35.37 17.55 -3.37
N SER A 252 -36.48 17.12 -2.79
CA SER A 252 -36.84 17.29 -1.36
C SER A 252 -36.21 16.25 -0.42
N GLN A 253 -35.61 15.17 -0.95
CA GLN A 253 -34.96 14.13 -0.17
C GLN A 253 -33.45 14.18 -0.46
N SER A 254 -32.72 14.91 0.37
CA SER A 254 -31.27 14.94 0.33
C SER A 254 -30.69 13.73 1.06
N LEU A 255 -29.59 13.19 0.55
CA LEU A 255 -28.79 12.18 1.27
C LEU A 255 -27.92 12.81 2.36
N GLU A 256 -28.00 14.14 2.56
CA GLU A 256 -27.22 14.88 3.56
C GLU A 256 -27.24 14.19 4.93
N GLY A 257 -26.05 13.98 5.50
CA GLY A 257 -25.87 13.35 6.80
C GLY A 257 -26.02 11.83 6.82
N LEU A 258 -26.46 11.19 5.71
CA LEU A 258 -26.44 9.74 5.60
C LEU A 258 -25.02 9.23 5.39
N GLN A 259 -24.77 8.00 5.80
CA GLN A 259 -23.47 7.36 5.67
C GLN A 259 -23.05 7.26 4.19
N ARG A 260 -21.87 7.77 3.86
CA ARG A 260 -21.21 7.63 2.56
C ARG A 260 -20.07 6.60 2.64
N GLY A 261 -19.27 6.66 3.72
CA GLY A 261 -18.18 5.74 4.05
C GLY A 261 -18.23 5.29 5.51
N ASP A 262 -17.18 4.61 5.97
CA ASP A 262 -17.03 4.14 7.35
C ASP A 262 -15.73 4.71 7.97
N PRO A 263 -15.77 5.87 8.64
CA PRO A 263 -14.57 6.54 9.17
C PRO A 263 -13.85 5.74 10.26
N GLY A 264 -14.44 4.65 10.72
CA GLY A 264 -13.83 3.73 11.70
C GLY A 264 -12.82 2.76 11.08
N ARG A 265 -12.68 2.71 9.76
CA ARG A 265 -11.88 1.72 9.04
C ARG A 265 -10.95 2.36 8.04
N ASN A 266 -9.67 2.41 8.40
CA ASN A 266 -8.65 2.87 7.45
C ASN A 266 -8.51 1.95 6.24
N ASP A 267 -8.29 2.55 5.11
CA ASP A 267 -8.00 1.89 3.84
C ASP A 267 -6.69 1.10 3.87
N ARG A 268 -6.62 0.07 3.06
CA ARG A 268 -5.42 -0.75 2.88
C ARG A 268 -5.20 -1.02 1.40
N TYR A 269 -3.94 -1.07 1.03
CA TYR A 269 -3.54 -1.53 -0.30
C TYR A 269 -2.43 -2.56 -0.20
N GLY A 270 -2.14 -3.22 -1.28
CA GLY A 270 -1.03 -4.15 -1.34
C GLY A 270 -0.71 -4.59 -2.74
N TYR A 271 0.27 -5.49 -2.83
CA TYR A 271 0.79 -5.95 -4.10
C TYR A 271 1.00 -7.46 -4.10
N PHE A 272 0.78 -8.05 -5.27
CA PHE A 272 1.35 -9.33 -5.67
C PHE A 272 2.47 -9.03 -6.64
N LEU A 273 3.71 -9.37 -6.31
CA LEU A 273 4.88 -9.03 -7.11
C LEU A 273 5.68 -10.25 -7.50
N PHE A 274 6.10 -10.26 -8.75
CA PHE A 274 7.22 -11.04 -9.25
C PHE A 274 8.44 -10.13 -9.40
N SER A 275 9.61 -10.60 -8.97
CA SER A 275 10.85 -9.81 -9.00
C SER A 275 11.99 -10.61 -9.61
N LEU A 276 12.82 -9.93 -10.37
CA LEU A 276 14.10 -10.45 -10.85
C LEU A 276 15.24 -9.60 -10.28
N GLY A 277 16.15 -10.24 -9.57
CA GLY A 277 17.32 -9.61 -8.96
C GLY A 277 18.61 -10.04 -9.64
N PHE A 278 19.56 -9.10 -9.72
CA PHE A 278 20.87 -9.30 -10.30
C PHE A 278 21.93 -8.91 -9.27
N ARG A 279 22.88 -9.81 -9.02
CA ARG A 279 24.01 -9.53 -8.13
C ARG A 279 24.91 -8.45 -8.72
N VAL A 280 25.15 -7.37 -7.97
CA VAL A 280 26.03 -6.27 -8.34
C VAL A 280 27.36 -6.26 -7.56
N SER A 281 27.49 -7.10 -6.52
CA SER A 281 28.73 -7.26 -5.78
C SER A 281 29.61 -8.36 -6.39
N LYS A 282 30.92 -8.14 -6.43
CA LYS A 282 31.86 -9.18 -6.83
C LYS A 282 31.70 -10.40 -5.91
N LYS A 283 31.81 -11.61 -6.48
CA LYS A 283 31.87 -12.85 -5.70
C LYS A 283 33.05 -12.72 -4.72
N ALA A 284 32.81 -12.85 -3.42
CA ALA A 284 33.91 -12.94 -2.48
C ALA A 284 34.75 -14.16 -2.90
N THR A 285 35.96 -13.94 -3.36
CA THR A 285 36.93 -14.99 -3.59
C THR A 285 37.25 -15.61 -2.24
N THR A 286 36.68 -16.77 -1.96
CA THR A 286 37.16 -17.61 -0.86
C THR A 286 38.51 -18.11 -1.23
N CYS A 287 39.57 -17.71 -0.52
CA CYS A 287 40.94 -18.27 -0.61
C CYS A 287 40.93 -19.72 -0.11
N TRP A 288 40.34 -20.63 -0.86
CA TRP A 288 40.36 -22.08 -0.62
C TRP A 288 40.36 -22.83 -1.96
N GLU A 289 41.22 -22.40 -2.87
CA GLU A 289 41.66 -23.21 -4.00
C GLU A 289 43.20 -23.15 -4.02
N GLN A 290 43.83 -23.87 -3.10
CA GLN A 290 45.16 -24.44 -3.23
C GLN A 290 45.12 -25.84 -2.65
#